data_c4326c7a343fa5c1470a4aaf7f8e0261
#
_entry.id   c4326c7a343fa5c1470a4aaf7f8e0261
#
_cell.length_a   1.000
_cell.length_b   1.000
_cell.length_c   1.000
_cell.angle_alpha   90.00
_cell.angle_beta   90.00
_cell.angle_gamma   90.00
#
_symmetry.space_group_name_H-M   'P 1'
#
loop_
_entity.id
_entity.type
_entity.pdbx_description
1 polymer ?
#
loop_
_entity_poly.entity_id
_entity_poly.type
_entity_poly.pdbx_seq_one_letter_code
_entity_poly.pdbx_strand_id
1 'polypeptide(L)'
;MCDDAKYRGMLDVALAEARVGRAEGGVPIGAALFDGEGKLLASGRNRRVQQDDPSVHGETDAFRRAGRQKTYKDKTMVTTLAPCWYCSGLIRQFGIKTLVVGESRNFAGGVEWLRSLGVTVIDLDSQECSDLLTGFIAEKPEVWNEDIGED
;
A
#
# COMPACT_ATOMS: atom_id res chain seq x y z
N MET A 1 3.19 -12.53 -17.32
CA MET A 1 2.57 -12.04 -18.55
C MET A 1 1.11 -11.70 -18.31
N CYS A 2 0.20 -12.68 -18.33
CA CYS A 2 -1.20 -12.43 -18.01
C CYS A 2 -1.37 -11.85 -16.60
N ASP A 3 -0.53 -12.29 -15.68
CA ASP A 3 -0.58 -11.82 -14.29
C ASP A 3 -0.19 -10.35 -14.16
N ASP A 4 0.72 -9.85 -15.00
CA ASP A 4 1.14 -8.46 -14.95
C ASP A 4 -0.04 -7.52 -15.22
N ALA A 5 -0.85 -7.80 -16.23
CA ALA A 5 -2.03 -7.00 -16.53
C ALA A 5 -3.05 -7.03 -15.39
N LYS A 6 -3.24 -8.21 -14.78
CA LYS A 6 -4.12 -8.38 -13.63
C LYS A 6 -3.66 -7.50 -12.46
N TYR A 7 -2.38 -7.57 -12.12
CA TYR A 7 -1.83 -6.82 -11.00
C TYR A 7 -1.80 -5.32 -11.26
N ARG A 8 -1.58 -4.90 -12.51
CA ARG A 8 -1.66 -3.49 -12.86
C ARG A 8 -3.07 -2.95 -12.71
N GLY A 9 -4.08 -3.73 -13.06
CA GLY A 9 -5.49 -3.37 -12.84
C GLY A 9 -5.80 -3.22 -11.36
N MET A 10 -5.26 -4.10 -10.52
CA MET A 10 -5.41 -4.00 -9.07
C MET A 10 -4.72 -2.75 -8.54
N LEU A 11 -3.52 -2.44 -9.06
CA LEU A 11 -2.78 -1.25 -8.65
C LEU A 11 -3.53 0.03 -8.97
N ASP A 12 -4.27 0.07 -10.07
CA ASP A 12 -5.05 1.25 -10.47
C ASP A 12 -6.04 1.66 -9.38
N VAL A 13 -6.62 0.68 -8.68
CA VAL A 13 -7.55 0.96 -7.56
C VAL A 13 -6.80 1.65 -6.42
N ALA A 14 -5.64 1.14 -6.04
CA ALA A 14 -4.81 1.74 -4.99
C ALA A 14 -4.31 3.13 -5.40
N LEU A 15 -3.93 3.30 -6.66
CA LEU A 15 -3.43 4.58 -7.18
C LEU A 15 -4.53 5.64 -7.16
N ALA A 16 -5.77 5.26 -7.48
CA ALA A 16 -6.91 6.18 -7.38
C ALA A 16 -7.09 6.70 -5.96
N GLU A 17 -6.96 5.81 -4.96
CA GLU A 17 -7.02 6.21 -3.54
C GLU A 17 -5.88 7.17 -3.20
N ALA A 18 -4.66 6.90 -3.68
CA ALA A 18 -3.51 7.76 -3.42
C ALA A 18 -3.73 9.17 -3.99
N ARG A 19 -4.30 9.26 -5.18
CA ARG A 19 -4.59 10.56 -5.81
C ARG A 19 -5.64 11.35 -5.04
N VAL A 20 -6.68 10.68 -4.56
CA VAL A 20 -7.68 11.32 -3.71
C VAL A 20 -7.02 11.83 -2.41
N GLY A 21 -6.18 11.01 -1.80
CA GLY A 21 -5.46 11.39 -0.58
C GLY A 21 -4.61 12.65 -0.79
N ARG A 22 -3.91 12.74 -1.91
CA ARG A 22 -3.13 13.93 -2.24
C ARG A 22 -4.02 15.17 -2.42
N ALA A 23 -5.14 15.01 -3.10
CA ALA A 23 -6.09 16.11 -3.29
C ALA A 23 -6.67 16.61 -1.97
N GLU A 24 -6.72 15.73 -0.97
CA GLU A 24 -7.16 16.09 0.39
C GLU A 24 -6.04 16.72 1.25
N GLY A 25 -4.85 16.82 0.71
CA GLY A 25 -3.69 17.36 1.44
C GLY A 25 -2.92 16.31 2.24
N GLY A 26 -3.23 15.03 2.06
CA GLY A 26 -2.60 13.94 2.78
C GLY A 26 -1.47 13.26 2.01
N VAL A 27 -0.86 12.27 2.64
CA VAL A 27 0.21 11.48 2.05
C VAL A 27 -0.37 10.61 0.91
N PRO A 28 0.16 10.69 -0.32
CA PRO A 28 -0.44 10.02 -1.47
C PRO A 28 -0.04 8.54 -1.55
N ILE A 29 -0.51 7.77 -0.59
CA ILE A 29 -0.34 6.32 -0.55
C ILE A 29 -1.73 5.70 -0.47
N GLY A 30 -2.01 4.79 -1.38
CA GLY A 30 -3.26 4.06 -1.42
C GLY A 30 -3.03 2.56 -1.40
N ALA A 31 -4.04 1.82 -1.04
CA ALA A 31 -3.99 0.37 -0.96
C ALA A 31 -5.34 -0.25 -1.27
N ALA A 32 -5.34 -1.55 -1.53
CA ALA A 32 -6.56 -2.30 -1.77
C ALA A 32 -6.34 -3.75 -1.37
N LEU A 33 -7.41 -4.41 -0.94
CA LEU A 33 -7.39 -5.82 -0.60
C LEU A 33 -8.33 -6.57 -1.55
N PHE A 34 -7.82 -7.62 -2.20
CA PHE A 34 -8.57 -8.45 -3.13
C PHE A 34 -8.66 -9.87 -2.60
N ASP A 35 -9.75 -10.56 -2.94
CA ASP A 35 -9.91 -11.97 -2.56
C ASP A 35 -9.15 -12.90 -3.52
N GLY A 36 -9.22 -14.21 -3.26
CA GLY A 36 -8.51 -15.21 -4.06
C GLY A 36 -8.98 -15.32 -5.50
N GLU A 37 -10.14 -14.76 -5.83
CA GLU A 37 -10.68 -14.75 -7.19
C GLU A 37 -10.41 -13.42 -7.89
N GLY A 38 -9.71 -12.51 -7.23
CA GLY A 38 -9.38 -11.20 -7.80
C GLY A 38 -10.48 -10.15 -7.64
N LYS A 39 -11.46 -10.41 -6.77
CA LYS A 39 -12.53 -9.45 -6.49
C LYS A 39 -12.09 -8.46 -5.43
N LEU A 40 -12.37 -7.18 -5.64
CA LEU A 40 -12.06 -6.12 -4.69
C LEU A 40 -12.92 -6.27 -3.42
N LEU A 41 -12.26 -6.35 -2.27
CA LEU A 41 -12.93 -6.36 -0.98
C LEU A 41 -13.06 -4.94 -0.42
N ALA A 42 -11.98 -4.18 -0.43
CA ALA A 42 -12.00 -2.78 -0.02
C ALA A 42 -10.73 -2.09 -0.48
N SER A 43 -10.79 -0.77 -0.60
CA SER A 43 -9.63 0.07 -0.83
C SER A 43 -9.51 1.09 0.30
N GLY A 44 -8.34 1.69 0.43
CA GLY A 44 -8.07 2.66 1.47
C GLY A 44 -6.90 3.55 1.10
N ARG A 45 -6.70 4.60 1.90
CA ARG A 45 -5.60 5.54 1.70
C ARG A 45 -5.05 6.02 3.02
N ASN A 46 -3.83 6.51 3.02
CA ASN A 46 -3.22 7.13 4.18
C ASN A 46 -4.07 8.34 4.59
N ARG A 47 -4.41 8.42 5.87
CA ARG A 47 -5.24 9.49 6.43
C ARG A 47 -4.59 10.17 7.62
N ARG A 48 -3.26 10.04 7.74
CA ARG A 48 -2.51 10.67 8.82
C ARG A 48 -2.86 12.15 8.98
N VAL A 49 -2.85 12.88 7.88
CA VAL A 49 -3.15 14.32 7.88
C VAL A 49 -4.64 14.56 8.03
N GLN A 50 -5.46 13.88 7.24
CA GLN A 50 -6.90 14.10 7.20
C GLN A 50 -7.58 13.83 8.54
N GLN A 51 -7.12 12.80 9.28
CA GLN A 51 -7.72 12.39 10.54
C GLN A 51 -6.83 12.67 11.76
N ASP A 52 -5.67 13.30 11.53
CA ASP A 52 -4.70 13.54 12.61
C ASP A 52 -4.40 12.23 13.35
N ASP A 53 -4.18 11.16 12.60
CA ASP A 53 -4.04 9.81 13.15
C ASP A 53 -2.88 9.07 12.47
N PRO A 54 -1.77 8.82 13.19
CA PRO A 54 -0.60 8.17 12.61
C PRO A 54 -0.80 6.69 12.28
N SER A 55 -1.87 6.07 12.77
CA SER A 55 -2.13 4.65 12.57
C SER A 55 -2.85 4.35 11.25
N VAL A 56 -3.37 5.36 10.56
CA VAL A 56 -4.16 5.15 9.35
C VAL A 56 -3.28 5.23 8.11
N HIS A 57 -2.66 4.11 7.77
CA HIS A 57 -1.94 3.91 6.52
C HIS A 57 -2.90 3.39 5.45
N GLY A 58 -2.49 3.43 4.18
CA GLY A 58 -3.33 2.92 3.11
C GLY A 58 -3.71 1.47 3.33
N GLU A 59 -2.73 0.65 3.70
CA GLU A 59 -2.92 -0.79 3.93
C GLU A 59 -3.84 -1.05 5.11
N THR A 60 -3.66 -0.34 6.22
CA THR A 60 -4.51 -0.53 7.40
C THR A 60 -5.92 -0.02 7.15
N ASP A 61 -6.07 1.05 6.37
CA ASP A 61 -7.39 1.58 6.00
C ASP A 61 -8.15 0.56 5.13
N ALA A 62 -7.51 0.00 4.10
CA ALA A 62 -8.10 -1.02 3.26
C ALA A 62 -8.46 -2.27 4.06
N PHE A 63 -7.55 -2.71 4.92
CA PHE A 63 -7.75 -3.90 5.76
C PHE A 63 -8.95 -3.73 6.69
N ARG A 64 -9.03 -2.60 7.36
CA ARG A 64 -10.13 -2.27 8.26
C ARG A 64 -11.46 -2.24 7.51
N ARG A 65 -11.48 -1.61 6.34
CA ARG A 65 -12.70 -1.45 5.54
C ARG A 65 -13.19 -2.76 4.92
N ALA A 66 -12.27 -3.69 4.64
CA ALA A 66 -12.64 -5.02 4.14
C ALA A 66 -13.38 -5.83 5.20
N GLY A 67 -13.14 -5.54 6.46
CA GLY A 67 -13.78 -6.26 7.56
C GLY A 67 -13.18 -7.65 7.79
N ARG A 68 -13.84 -8.40 8.66
CA ARG A 68 -13.34 -9.70 9.10
C ARG A 68 -13.44 -10.74 7.98
N GLN A 69 -12.31 -11.38 7.68
CA GLN A 69 -12.24 -12.49 6.73
C GLN A 69 -11.88 -13.77 7.49
N LYS A 70 -12.39 -14.91 7.05
CA LYS A 70 -12.09 -16.21 7.69
C LYS A 70 -10.62 -16.57 7.52
N THR A 71 -10.04 -16.23 6.37
CA THR A 71 -8.63 -16.45 6.08
C THR A 71 -8.11 -15.28 5.26
N TYR A 72 -6.84 -14.95 5.44
CA TYR A 72 -6.16 -13.95 4.63
C TYR A 72 -5.12 -14.58 3.71
N LYS A 73 -4.95 -15.90 3.78
CA LYS A 73 -3.92 -16.62 3.00
C LYS A 73 -4.17 -16.58 1.50
N ASP A 74 -5.41 -16.43 1.08
CA ASP A 74 -5.79 -16.33 -0.33
C ASP A 74 -5.93 -14.89 -0.81
N LYS A 75 -5.70 -13.91 0.07
CA LYS A 75 -5.88 -12.51 -0.26
C LYS A 75 -4.64 -11.91 -0.91
N THR A 76 -4.86 -10.85 -1.68
CA THR A 76 -3.79 -10.04 -2.26
C THR A 76 -3.91 -8.63 -1.72
N MET A 77 -2.85 -8.16 -1.07
CA MET A 77 -2.75 -6.76 -0.67
C MET A 77 -2.01 -6.00 -1.76
N VAL A 78 -2.55 -4.86 -2.16
CA VAL A 78 -1.96 -3.99 -3.16
C VAL A 78 -1.70 -2.63 -2.51
N THR A 79 -0.51 -2.08 -2.71
CA THR A 79 -0.14 -0.78 -2.16
C THR A 79 0.69 -0.01 -3.17
N THR A 80 0.51 1.31 -3.23
CA THR A 80 1.25 2.16 -4.18
C THR A 80 2.72 2.30 -3.80
N LEU A 81 3.06 2.12 -2.53
CA LEU A 81 4.44 2.18 -2.02
C LEU A 81 4.74 0.92 -1.23
N ALA A 82 5.99 0.46 -1.26
CA ALA A 82 6.45 -0.65 -0.43
C ALA A 82 6.01 -0.44 1.03
N PRO A 83 5.46 -1.47 1.70
CA PRO A 83 4.90 -1.31 3.04
C PRO A 83 5.98 -1.06 4.08
N CYS A 84 5.71 -0.12 5.00
CA CYS A 84 6.58 0.13 6.16
C CYS A 84 6.56 -1.08 7.10
N TRP A 85 7.36 -1.05 8.17
CA TRP A 85 7.41 -2.15 9.13
C TRP A 85 6.06 -2.44 9.78
N TYR A 86 5.28 -1.41 10.06
CA TYR A 86 3.94 -1.52 10.61
C TYR A 86 3.01 -2.32 9.68
N CYS A 87 2.94 -1.93 8.42
CA CYS A 87 2.09 -2.63 7.43
C CYS A 87 2.67 -3.97 7.01
N SER A 88 4.00 -4.11 6.98
CA SER A 88 4.65 -5.40 6.74
C SER A 88 4.31 -6.37 7.88
N GLY A 89 4.25 -5.89 9.11
CA GLY A 89 3.83 -6.68 10.26
C GLY A 89 2.39 -7.17 10.12
N LEU A 90 1.50 -6.34 9.61
CA LEU A 90 0.11 -6.73 9.34
C LEU A 90 0.06 -7.87 8.31
N ILE A 91 0.79 -7.75 7.22
CA ILE A 91 0.85 -8.78 6.17
C ILE A 91 1.34 -10.11 6.77
N ARG A 92 2.40 -10.06 7.55
CA ARG A 92 2.94 -11.24 8.22
C ARG A 92 1.95 -11.82 9.23
N GLN A 93 1.39 -10.97 10.07
CA GLN A 93 0.49 -11.42 11.16
C GLN A 93 -0.71 -12.21 10.63
N PHE A 94 -1.32 -11.73 9.56
CA PHE A 94 -2.54 -12.33 9.05
C PHE A 94 -2.28 -13.36 7.94
N GLY A 95 -1.03 -13.54 7.54
CA GLY A 95 -0.65 -14.57 6.57
C GLY A 95 -1.06 -14.26 5.14
N ILE A 96 -1.12 -12.98 4.77
CA ILE A 96 -1.37 -12.58 3.39
C ILE A 96 -0.20 -13.09 2.53
N LYS A 97 -0.51 -13.85 1.49
CA LYS A 97 0.52 -14.54 0.69
C LYS A 97 1.02 -13.75 -0.50
N THR A 98 0.25 -12.79 -0.98
CA THR A 98 0.58 -12.03 -2.19
C THR A 98 0.49 -10.54 -1.89
N LEU A 99 1.57 -9.85 -2.21
CA LEU A 99 1.68 -8.40 -2.07
C LEU A 99 2.07 -7.80 -3.42
N VAL A 100 1.27 -6.87 -3.91
CA VAL A 100 1.58 -6.11 -5.11
C VAL A 100 2.00 -4.71 -4.68
N VAL A 101 3.16 -4.27 -5.15
CA VAL A 101 3.76 -2.99 -4.78
C VAL A 101 3.86 -2.11 -6.02
N GLY A 102 3.38 -0.88 -5.92
CA GLY A 102 3.49 0.08 -7.01
C GLY A 102 4.93 0.50 -7.25
N GLU A 103 5.64 0.87 -6.19
CA GLU A 103 7.06 1.24 -6.30
C GLU A 103 7.76 1.04 -4.96
N SER A 104 9.08 0.89 -5.02
CA SER A 104 9.94 0.79 -3.84
C SER A 104 11.18 1.68 -3.95
N ARG A 105 11.16 2.65 -4.88
CA ARG A 105 12.27 3.58 -5.10
C ARG A 105 12.35 4.62 -3.99
N ASN A 106 11.21 5.19 -3.62
CA ASN A 106 11.15 6.21 -2.58
C ASN A 106 11.35 5.62 -1.18
N PHE A 107 11.00 4.34 -1.02
CA PHE A 107 11.07 3.69 0.28
C PHE A 107 11.02 2.18 0.08
N ALA A 108 12.02 1.48 0.57
CA ALA A 108 12.11 0.02 0.38
C ALA A 108 11.27 -0.77 1.37
N GLY A 109 11.02 -0.22 2.55
CA GLY A 109 10.17 -0.84 3.57
C GLY A 109 10.58 -2.25 3.94
N GLY A 110 9.60 -3.11 4.15
CA GLY A 110 9.79 -4.50 4.57
C GLY A 110 9.73 -5.52 3.45
N VAL A 111 9.88 -5.11 2.18
CA VAL A 111 9.73 -6.01 1.02
C VAL A 111 10.66 -7.22 1.12
N GLU A 112 11.95 -7.01 1.36
CA GLU A 112 12.92 -8.13 1.40
C GLU A 112 12.64 -9.06 2.59
N TRP A 113 12.25 -8.50 3.72
CA TRP A 113 11.86 -9.30 4.87
C TRP A 113 10.65 -10.18 4.55
N LEU A 114 9.63 -9.61 3.92
CA LEU A 114 8.43 -10.37 3.53
C LEU A 114 8.78 -11.48 2.53
N ARG A 115 9.64 -11.20 1.55
CA ARG A 115 10.12 -12.23 0.63
C ARG A 115 10.82 -13.38 1.36
N SER A 116 11.62 -13.05 2.37
CA SER A 116 12.32 -14.07 3.18
C SER A 116 11.36 -14.96 3.95
N LEU A 117 10.14 -14.49 4.21
CA LEU A 117 9.10 -15.25 4.90
C LEU A 117 8.18 -16.02 3.94
N GLY A 118 8.46 -15.98 2.64
CA GLY A 118 7.67 -16.71 1.64
C GLY A 118 6.51 -15.93 1.05
N VAL A 119 6.39 -14.63 1.33
CA VAL A 119 5.38 -13.80 0.68
C VAL A 119 5.81 -13.53 -0.76
N THR A 120 4.90 -13.72 -1.70
CA THR A 120 5.14 -13.38 -3.11
C THR A 120 4.97 -11.87 -3.24
N VAL A 121 6.07 -11.16 -3.47
CA VAL A 121 6.04 -9.70 -3.64
C VAL A 121 6.29 -9.37 -5.10
N ILE A 122 5.33 -8.69 -5.70
CA ILE A 122 5.37 -8.27 -7.10
C ILE A 122 5.50 -6.75 -7.10
N ASP A 123 6.71 -6.26 -7.39
CA ASP A 123 6.97 -4.83 -7.51
C ASP A 123 6.81 -4.45 -8.99
N LEU A 124 5.78 -3.68 -9.28
CA LEU A 124 5.47 -3.28 -10.66
C LEU A 124 6.33 -2.11 -11.14
N ASP A 125 7.11 -1.51 -10.23
CA ASP A 125 7.99 -0.39 -10.54
C ASP A 125 7.26 0.69 -11.36
N SER A 126 6.09 1.10 -10.85
CA SER A 126 5.20 2.04 -11.51
C SER A 126 5.75 3.46 -11.45
N GLN A 127 5.97 4.04 -12.64
CA GLN A 127 6.44 5.43 -12.73
C GLN A 127 5.39 6.39 -12.16
N GLU A 128 4.10 6.11 -12.39
CA GLU A 128 3.02 6.96 -11.89
C GLU A 128 3.00 7.00 -10.36
N CYS A 129 3.16 5.85 -9.71
CA CYS A 129 3.22 5.78 -8.24
C CYS A 129 4.45 6.53 -7.72
N SER A 130 5.59 6.31 -8.34
CA SER A 130 6.84 6.96 -7.96
C SER A 130 6.76 8.47 -8.11
N ASP A 131 6.23 8.96 -9.22
CA ASP A 131 6.12 10.39 -9.50
C ASP A 131 5.16 11.08 -8.52
N LEU A 132 4.05 10.44 -8.21
CA LEU A 132 3.05 11.00 -7.29
C LEU A 132 3.66 11.22 -5.91
N LEU A 133 4.36 10.24 -5.38
CA LEU A 133 4.98 10.34 -4.06
C LEU A 133 6.20 11.27 -4.08
N THR A 134 7.04 11.19 -5.11
CA THR A 134 8.21 12.06 -5.26
C THR A 134 7.77 13.53 -5.23
N GLY A 135 6.69 13.87 -5.93
CA GLY A 135 6.15 15.23 -5.94
C GLY A 135 5.69 15.67 -4.55
N PHE A 136 5.06 14.79 -3.81
CA PHE A 136 4.62 15.10 -2.45
C PHE A 136 5.82 15.30 -1.50
N ILE A 137 6.83 14.44 -1.59
CA ILE A 137 8.04 14.54 -0.75
C ILE A 137 8.75 15.87 -1.00
N ALA A 138 8.83 16.29 -2.26
CA ALA A 138 9.44 17.57 -2.60
C ALA A 138 8.66 18.76 -2.03
N GLU A 139 7.34 18.64 -2.00
CA GLU A 139 6.44 19.69 -1.53
C GLU A 139 6.33 19.74 -0.01
N LYS A 140 6.25 18.57 0.64
CA LYS A 140 6.03 18.46 2.09
C LYS A 140 6.96 17.42 2.73
N PRO A 141 8.29 17.66 2.70
CA PRO A 141 9.24 16.68 3.24
C PRO A 141 9.06 16.42 4.73
N GLU A 142 8.61 17.40 5.50
CA GLU A 142 8.40 17.23 6.93
C GLU A 142 7.26 16.25 7.24
N VAL A 143 6.19 16.27 6.47
CA VAL A 143 5.07 15.33 6.64
C VAL A 143 5.50 13.93 6.24
N TRP A 144 6.26 13.82 5.16
CA TRP A 144 6.80 12.53 4.73
C TRP A 144 7.71 11.93 5.80
N ASN A 145 8.65 12.70 6.31
CA ASN A 145 9.58 12.24 7.35
C ASN A 145 8.83 11.81 8.61
N GLU A 146 7.80 12.54 9.00
CA GLU A 146 6.94 12.18 10.12
C GLU A 146 6.28 10.81 9.89
N ASP A 147 5.79 10.55 8.67
CA ASP A 147 5.09 9.32 8.34
C ASP A 147 5.99 8.09 8.39
N ILE A 148 7.27 8.25 8.07
CA ILE A 148 8.24 7.15 8.08
C ILE A 148 9.11 7.12 9.34
N GLY A 149 8.84 7.97 10.32
CA GLY A 149 9.58 8.00 11.57
C GLY A 149 11.00 8.56 11.47
N GLU A 150 11.23 9.47 10.54
CA GLU A 150 12.52 10.16 10.36
C GLU A 150 12.44 11.60 10.85
N ASP A 151 13.55 12.09 11.37
CA ASP A 151 13.62 13.49 11.87
C ASP A 151 13.93 14.52 10.79
#